data_151c6ce1491cc74b1202ec77df968c75
#
_entry.id   151c6ce1491cc74b1202ec77df968c75
#
_cell.length_a   1.000
_cell.length_b   1.000
_cell.length_c   1.000
_cell.angle_alpha   90.00
_cell.angle_beta   90.00
_cell.angle_gamma   90.00
#
_symmetry.space_group_name_H-M   'P 1'
#
loop_
_entity.id
_entity.type
_entity.pdbx_description
1 polymer ?
#
loop_
_entity_poly.entity_id
_entity_poly.type
_entity_poly.pdbx_seq_one_letter_code
_entity_poly.pdbx_strand_id
1 'polypeptide(L)'
;MLNEVAPSRSMREPRRRWFSDDDFDLVVWFSDSGSIAGFELCYDKSHAERALIWTSSGGYGHFRVDTGERTPLKNLTPILVADGALAKDRVIAGFLEVSKNLDPAIRSFVIARLQEYPSGRD
;
A
#
# COMPACT_ATOMS: atom_id res chain seq x y z
N MET A 1 -9.66 -4.23 -10.78
CA MET A 1 -8.39 -3.82 -11.35
C MET A 1 -7.99 -2.45 -10.84
N LEU A 2 -6.76 -2.28 -10.50
CA LEU A 2 -6.30 -1.02 -9.97
C LEU A 2 -6.29 0.06 -11.03
N ASN A 3 -6.85 1.21 -10.68
CA ASN A 3 -6.88 2.33 -11.59
C ASN A 3 -6.09 3.47 -10.97
N GLU A 4 -5.30 4.14 -11.78
CA GLU A 4 -4.50 5.22 -11.26
C GLU A 4 -5.39 6.42 -10.98
N VAL A 5 -5.25 6.99 -9.79
CA VAL A 5 -6.02 8.14 -9.39
C VAL A 5 -5.24 9.38 -9.83
N ALA A 6 -5.91 10.27 -10.51
CA ALA A 6 -5.23 11.46 -10.99
C ALA A 6 -4.76 12.29 -9.83
N PRO A 7 -3.56 12.83 -9.90
CA PRO A 7 -3.06 13.63 -8.79
C PRO A 7 -3.84 14.92 -8.69
N SER A 8 -4.05 15.37 -7.47
CA SER A 8 -4.74 16.62 -7.28
C SER A 8 -3.68 17.70 -7.08
N ARG A 9 -4.09 18.95 -7.19
CA ARG A 9 -3.20 20.00 -6.99
C ARG A 9 -2.61 20.01 -5.65
N SER A 10 -3.31 19.55 -4.65
CA SER A 10 -2.80 19.53 -3.33
C SER A 10 -1.78 18.44 -3.13
N MET A 11 -1.63 17.51 -4.07
CA MET A 11 -0.66 16.50 -3.96
C MET A 11 0.64 17.03 -4.46
N ARG A 12 1.25 17.89 -3.70
CA ARG A 12 2.46 18.46 -4.10
C ARG A 12 3.58 17.58 -4.00
N GLU A 13 3.51 16.54 -3.25
CA GLU A 13 4.59 15.63 -3.16
C GLU A 13 4.83 15.14 -4.51
N PRO A 14 5.90 15.52 -5.07
CA PRO A 14 6.19 15.15 -6.41
C PRO A 14 6.40 13.69 -6.44
N ARG A 15 6.32 13.03 -7.38
CA ARG A 15 6.70 11.67 -7.53
C ARG A 15 5.93 10.72 -6.70
N ARG A 16 4.65 10.96 -6.56
CA ARG A 16 3.79 10.02 -5.87
C ARG A 16 2.72 9.57 -6.84
N ARG A 17 2.47 8.28 -6.90
CA ARG A 17 1.40 7.74 -7.74
C ARG A 17 0.48 6.90 -6.88
N TRP A 18 -0.79 7.01 -7.12
CA TRP A 18 -1.80 6.33 -6.32
C TRP A 18 -2.70 5.52 -7.24
N PHE A 19 -2.89 4.25 -6.89
CA PHE A 19 -3.76 3.35 -7.65
C PHE A 19 -4.77 2.76 -6.69
N SER A 20 -6.00 2.61 -7.13
CA SER A 20 -7.05 2.19 -6.24
C SER A 20 -8.08 1.33 -6.94
N ASP A 21 -8.65 0.38 -6.22
CA ASP A 21 -9.85 -0.32 -6.66
C ASP A 21 -10.64 -0.69 -5.41
N ASP A 22 -11.63 -1.55 -5.55
CA ASP A 22 -12.48 -1.86 -4.41
C ASP A 22 -11.78 -2.61 -3.30
N ASP A 23 -10.73 -3.32 -3.63
CA ASP A 23 -10.06 -4.16 -2.66
C ASP A 23 -8.70 -3.67 -2.21
N PHE A 24 -8.01 -2.91 -3.03
CA PHE A 24 -6.66 -2.47 -2.75
C PHE A 24 -6.46 -0.99 -3.01
N ASP A 25 -5.55 -0.40 -2.24
CA ASP A 25 -5.02 0.92 -2.56
C ASP A 25 -3.52 0.76 -2.56
N LEU A 26 -2.86 1.31 -3.55
CA LEU A 26 -1.41 1.30 -3.62
C LEU A 26 -0.92 2.71 -3.85
N VAL A 27 -0.06 3.18 -2.96
CA VAL A 27 0.59 4.46 -3.15
C VAL A 27 2.08 4.18 -3.27
N VAL A 28 2.70 4.71 -4.30
CA VAL A 28 4.11 4.51 -4.54
C VAL A 28 4.76 5.87 -4.58
N TRP A 29 5.89 6.04 -3.89
CA TRP A 29 6.59 7.31 -3.99
C TRP A 29 8.03 7.06 -4.42
N PHE A 30 8.58 8.04 -5.09
CA PHE A 30 9.86 7.91 -5.75
C PHE A 30 10.85 8.90 -5.20
N SER A 31 12.11 8.55 -5.27
CA SER A 31 13.16 9.46 -4.84
C SER A 31 13.42 10.45 -5.95
N ASP A 32 14.27 11.42 -5.68
CA ASP A 32 14.63 12.41 -6.68
C ASP A 32 15.26 11.77 -7.90
N SER A 33 15.90 10.65 -7.74
CA SER A 33 16.53 9.98 -8.88
C SER A 33 15.53 9.16 -9.69
N GLY A 34 14.30 9.07 -9.24
CA GLY A 34 13.30 8.30 -9.97
C GLY A 34 13.13 6.86 -9.53
N SER A 35 13.91 6.42 -8.57
CA SER A 35 13.73 5.05 -8.10
C SER A 35 12.65 5.01 -7.03
N ILE A 36 12.08 3.85 -6.82
CA ILE A 36 11.01 3.71 -5.86
C ILE A 36 11.59 3.82 -4.46
N ALA A 37 11.14 4.79 -3.71
CA ALA A 37 11.61 5.00 -2.35
C ALA A 37 10.73 4.31 -1.33
N GLY A 38 9.51 4.00 -1.71
CA GLY A 38 8.62 3.29 -0.80
C GLY A 38 7.26 3.10 -1.38
N PHE A 39 6.44 2.30 -0.69
CA PHE A 39 5.05 2.16 -1.08
C PHE A 39 4.21 1.77 0.13
N GLU A 40 2.93 1.98 -0.01
CA GLU A 40 1.97 1.55 0.98
C GLU A 40 0.91 0.77 0.22
N LEU A 41 0.66 -0.46 0.62
CA LEU A 41 -0.37 -1.28 0.02
C LEU A 41 -1.43 -1.56 1.07
N CYS A 42 -2.64 -1.05 0.84
CA CYS A 42 -3.75 -1.32 1.72
C CYS A 42 -4.58 -2.41 1.09
N TYR A 43 -5.08 -3.33 1.87
CA TYR A 43 -5.89 -4.42 1.37
C TYR A 43 -7.01 -4.74 2.36
N ASP A 44 -7.94 -5.56 1.96
CA ASP A 44 -9.12 -5.92 2.74
C ASP A 44 -9.91 -4.67 3.10
N LYS A 45 -10.07 -3.78 2.14
CA LYS A 45 -10.64 -2.47 2.41
C LYS A 45 -12.05 -2.48 2.96
N SER A 46 -12.82 -3.46 2.61
CA SER A 46 -14.20 -3.48 3.06
C SER A 46 -14.39 -4.27 4.34
N HIS A 47 -13.33 -4.77 4.91
CA HIS A 47 -13.42 -5.51 6.14
C HIS A 47 -12.41 -4.94 7.11
N ALA A 48 -11.54 -5.72 7.61
CA ALA A 48 -10.52 -5.25 8.51
C ALA A 48 -9.33 -4.79 7.68
N GLU A 49 -9.37 -3.57 7.25
CA GLU A 49 -8.35 -3.06 6.35
C GLU A 49 -6.98 -3.07 6.99
N ARG A 50 -5.98 -3.48 6.22
CA ARG A 50 -4.62 -3.52 6.68
C ARG A 50 -3.72 -2.82 5.70
N ALA A 51 -2.60 -2.33 6.18
CA ALA A 51 -1.64 -1.63 5.35
C ALA A 51 -0.26 -2.20 5.53
N LEU A 52 0.40 -2.49 4.43
CA LEU A 52 1.79 -2.87 4.44
C LEU A 52 2.58 -1.71 3.87
N ILE A 53 3.55 -1.23 4.62
CA ILE A 53 4.37 -0.11 4.19
C ILE A 53 5.80 -0.58 4.07
N TRP A 54 6.45 -0.20 3.00
CA TRP A 54 7.87 -0.48 2.85
C TRP A 54 8.56 0.81 2.43
N THR A 55 9.70 1.09 3.05
CA THR A 55 10.51 2.22 2.61
C THR A 55 11.94 1.76 2.52
N SER A 56 12.69 2.39 1.64
CA SER A 56 14.08 2.02 1.46
C SER A 56 14.90 2.33 2.69
N SER A 57 14.49 3.28 3.50
CA SER A 57 15.25 3.64 4.68
C SER A 57 14.74 2.97 5.95
N GLY A 58 13.50 2.58 5.97
CA GLY A 58 12.91 2.06 7.19
C GLY A 58 12.46 0.62 7.20
N GLY A 59 12.48 -0.03 6.06
CA GLY A 59 12.04 -1.41 5.99
C GLY A 59 10.53 -1.55 6.00
N TYR A 60 10.05 -2.61 6.59
CA TYR A 60 8.64 -2.95 6.54
C TYR A 60 7.85 -2.56 7.78
N GLY A 61 6.60 -2.23 7.58
CA GLY A 61 5.64 -2.11 8.67
C GLY A 61 4.31 -2.69 8.20
N HIS A 62 3.62 -3.40 9.07
CA HIS A 62 2.33 -3.99 8.74
C HIS A 62 1.36 -3.63 9.83
N PHE A 63 0.24 -3.01 9.48
CA PHE A 63 -0.65 -2.42 10.44
C PHE A 63 -2.10 -2.69 10.10
N ARG A 64 -2.94 -2.68 11.14
CA ARG A 64 -4.36 -2.69 10.93
C ARG A 64 -4.76 -1.24 10.86
N VAL A 65 -5.60 -0.89 9.91
CA VAL A 65 -6.02 0.48 9.73
C VAL A 65 -7.30 0.69 10.53
N ASP A 66 -7.24 1.61 11.47
CA ASP A 66 -8.41 1.94 12.25
C ASP A 66 -8.88 3.27 11.69
N THR A 67 -9.93 3.25 10.93
CA THR A 67 -10.37 4.44 10.25
C THR A 67 -11.06 5.43 11.18
N GLY A 68 -11.42 5.01 12.36
CA GLY A 68 -12.11 5.89 13.26
C GLY A 68 -13.41 6.37 12.71
N GLU A 69 -14.07 5.49 12.01
CA GLU A 69 -15.27 5.88 11.42
C GLU A 69 -16.27 6.44 12.36
N ARG A 70 -16.14 6.19 13.62
CA ARG A 70 -17.00 6.71 14.54
C ARG A 70 -16.64 8.11 14.83
N THR A 71 -15.52 8.61 14.42
CA THR A 71 -15.05 9.92 14.70
C THR A 71 -15.49 10.86 13.64
N PRO A 72 -16.12 11.90 13.95
CA PRO A 72 -16.57 12.83 12.94
C PRO A 72 -15.46 13.70 12.39
N LEU A 73 -14.30 13.67 12.99
CA LEU A 73 -13.25 14.52 12.49
C LEU A 73 -12.66 13.95 11.25
N LYS A 74 -13.05 14.46 10.15
CA LYS A 74 -12.62 13.91 8.99
C LYS A 74 -11.27 14.08 8.60
N ASN A 75 -10.59 15.06 9.03
CA ASN A 75 -9.24 15.22 8.61
C ASN A 75 -8.28 14.49 9.45
N LEU A 76 -8.72 13.62 10.31
CA LEU A 76 -7.80 12.84 11.08
C LEU A 76 -7.19 11.77 10.20
N THR A 77 -5.92 11.54 10.38
CA THR A 77 -5.26 10.44 9.72
C THR A 77 -5.69 9.14 10.37
N PRO A 78 -5.95 8.11 9.64
CA PRO A 78 -6.28 6.82 10.24
C PRO A 78 -5.18 6.36 11.16
N ILE A 79 -5.56 5.75 12.25
CA ILE A 79 -4.61 5.24 13.20
C ILE A 79 -4.13 3.88 12.73
N LEU A 80 -2.81 3.72 12.72
CA LEU A 80 -2.23 2.45 12.32
C LEU A 80 -1.80 1.69 13.54
N VAL A 81 -2.33 0.50 13.70
CA VAL A 81 -2.02 -0.35 14.84
C VAL A 81 -1.23 -1.54 14.34
N ALA A 82 -0.09 -1.80 14.94
CA ALA A 82 0.76 -2.88 14.49
C ALA A 82 -0.01 -4.19 14.44
N ASP A 83 0.18 -4.91 13.38
CA ASP A 83 -0.52 -6.17 13.18
C ASP A 83 0.47 -7.09 12.50
N GLY A 84 1.13 -7.89 13.23
CA GLY A 84 2.29 -8.61 12.79
C GLY A 84 2.17 -9.52 11.60
N ALA A 85 1.08 -10.19 11.45
CA ALA A 85 1.06 -11.24 10.43
C ALA A 85 0.48 -10.80 9.12
N LEU A 86 1.20 -10.98 8.06
CA LEU A 86 0.72 -10.70 6.73
C LEU A 86 0.25 -12.03 6.11
N ALA A 87 -0.96 -12.05 5.61
CA ALA A 87 -1.46 -13.24 4.91
C ALA A 87 -0.83 -13.20 3.52
N LYS A 88 0.44 -13.52 3.47
CA LYS A 88 1.30 -13.28 2.34
C LYS A 88 0.81 -13.88 1.03
N ASP A 89 0.52 -15.16 1.05
CA ASP A 89 0.09 -15.82 -0.18
C ASP A 89 -1.21 -15.25 -0.72
N ARG A 90 -2.14 -14.96 0.17
CA ARG A 90 -3.43 -14.44 -0.26
C ARG A 90 -3.28 -13.02 -0.82
N VAL A 91 -2.47 -12.22 -0.16
CA VAL A 91 -2.29 -10.83 -0.60
C VAL A 91 -1.55 -10.80 -1.94
N ILE A 92 -0.53 -11.63 -2.11
CA ILE A 92 0.19 -11.67 -3.36
C ILE A 92 -0.73 -12.13 -4.48
N ALA A 93 -1.52 -13.18 -4.25
CA ALA A 93 -2.42 -13.67 -5.27
C ALA A 93 -3.43 -12.60 -5.68
N GLY A 94 -3.98 -11.91 -4.71
CA GLY A 94 -4.94 -10.85 -5.00
C GLY A 94 -4.31 -9.69 -5.74
N PHE A 95 -3.11 -9.31 -5.33
CA PHE A 95 -2.44 -8.19 -5.97
C PHE A 95 -2.06 -8.55 -7.41
N LEU A 96 -1.61 -9.77 -7.64
CA LEU A 96 -1.28 -10.20 -8.99
C LEU A 96 -2.48 -10.03 -9.91
N GLU A 97 -3.64 -10.37 -9.39
CA GLU A 97 -4.83 -10.28 -10.20
C GLU A 97 -5.23 -8.87 -10.55
N VAL A 98 -5.15 -7.95 -9.60
CA VAL A 98 -5.63 -6.59 -9.81
C VAL A 98 -4.58 -5.65 -10.41
N SER A 99 -3.34 -6.10 -10.49
CA SER A 99 -2.25 -5.23 -10.91
C SER A 99 -1.78 -5.48 -12.34
N LYS A 100 -2.52 -6.26 -13.10
CA LYS A 100 -2.08 -6.62 -14.44
C LYS A 100 -1.88 -5.42 -15.35
N ASN A 101 -2.56 -4.36 -15.08
CA ASN A 101 -2.46 -3.16 -15.91
C ASN A 101 -1.47 -2.13 -15.40
N LEU A 102 -0.78 -2.42 -14.32
CA LEU A 102 0.16 -1.45 -13.79
C LEU A 102 1.47 -1.46 -14.60
N ASP A 103 2.19 -0.36 -14.47
CA ASP A 103 3.54 -0.28 -15.00
C ASP A 103 4.31 -1.49 -14.50
N PRO A 104 4.91 -2.29 -15.37
CA PRO A 104 5.59 -3.49 -14.95
C PRO A 104 6.67 -3.26 -13.91
N ALA A 105 7.35 -2.12 -13.96
CA ALA A 105 8.39 -1.84 -12.98
C ALA A 105 7.80 -1.68 -11.59
N ILE A 106 6.65 -1.04 -11.48
CA ILE A 106 5.99 -0.87 -10.20
C ILE A 106 5.46 -2.22 -9.73
N ARG A 107 4.81 -2.94 -10.62
CA ARG A 107 4.22 -4.22 -10.28
C ARG A 107 5.26 -5.20 -9.78
N SER A 108 6.35 -5.32 -10.49
CA SER A 108 7.41 -6.24 -10.12
C SER A 108 8.05 -5.86 -8.80
N PHE A 109 8.24 -4.57 -8.60
CA PHE A 109 8.86 -4.10 -7.37
C PHE A 109 8.00 -4.45 -6.16
N VAL A 110 6.71 -4.17 -6.24
CA VAL A 110 5.81 -4.43 -5.12
C VAL A 110 5.73 -5.92 -4.85
N ILE A 111 5.62 -6.73 -5.89
CA ILE A 111 5.55 -8.17 -5.72
C ILE A 111 6.82 -8.70 -5.06
N ALA A 112 7.97 -8.22 -5.49
CA ALA A 112 9.22 -8.66 -4.90
C ALA A 112 9.29 -8.31 -3.42
N ARG A 113 8.84 -7.12 -3.06
CA ARG A 113 8.85 -6.75 -1.65
C ARG A 113 7.85 -7.57 -0.84
N LEU A 114 6.70 -7.88 -1.41
CA LEU A 114 5.74 -8.73 -0.74
C LEU A 114 6.33 -10.12 -0.49
N GLN A 115 7.02 -10.65 -1.47
CA GLN A 115 7.62 -11.97 -1.34
C GLN A 115 8.74 -11.98 -0.31
N GLU A 116 9.44 -10.88 -0.15
CA GLU A 116 10.52 -10.78 0.80
C GLU A 116 10.07 -10.46 2.21
N TYR A 117 8.82 -10.10 2.38
CA TYR A 117 8.33 -9.76 3.70
C TYR A 117 8.50 -10.95 4.63
N PRO A 118 9.07 -10.77 5.81
CA PRO A 118 9.29 -11.89 6.71
C PRO A 118 7.95 -12.49 7.11
N SER A 119 7.85 -13.79 7.01
CA SER A 119 6.66 -14.46 7.37
C SER A 119 6.49 -14.38 8.82
N GLY A 120 5.48 -13.92 9.25
CA GLY A 120 5.35 -13.78 10.62
C GLY A 120 5.31 -14.98 11.44
N ARG A 121 5.48 -15.97 11.14
CA ARG A 121 5.41 -16.98 11.95
C ARG A 121 6.32 -17.30 12.49
N ASP A 122 6.61 -17.21 12.53
CA ASP A 122 7.36 -17.38 12.94
C ASP A 122 7.63 -17.30 13.52
#